data_c053e38c4cbb0ed1dfa1ee2c79a19f8e
#
_entry.id   c053e38c4cbb0ed1dfa1ee2c79a19f8e
#
_cell.length_a   1.000
_cell.length_b   1.000
_cell.length_c   1.000
_cell.angle_alpha   90.00
_cell.angle_beta   90.00
_cell.angle_gamma   90.00
#
_symmetry.space_group_name_H-M   'P 1'
#
loop_
_entity.id
_entity.type
_entity.pdbx_description
1 polymer ?
#
loop_
_entity_poly.entity_id
_entity_poly.type
_entity_poly.pdbx_seq_one_letter_code
_entity_poly.pdbx_strand_id
1 'polypeptide(L)'
;RFFNNFYGQIQLTEKLGITAGFDIGMQQVTKDTSEYNTWYSPVLIVQYKPTSKIRIAARGEYYSDKNGVIIATNTANGFQTFGYSINFDYLPTDHVMFRIEGRGLSSKDQIFLLDNKSNKANNFLTSSLGITF
;
A
#
# COMPACT_ATOMS: atom_id res chain seq x y z
N ARG A 1 -15.03 -12.07 -13.36
CA ARG A 1 -13.88 -11.41 -12.70
C ARG A 1 -12.78 -12.43 -12.45
N PHE A 2 -11.55 -12.09 -12.78
CA PHE A 2 -10.33 -12.86 -12.47
C PHE A 2 -9.45 -12.02 -11.55
N PHE A 3 -8.76 -12.70 -10.63
CA PHE A 3 -7.82 -12.07 -9.71
C PHE A 3 -6.63 -13.01 -9.48
N ASN A 4 -5.42 -12.45 -9.53
CA ASN A 4 -4.18 -13.12 -9.17
C ASN A 4 -3.37 -12.24 -8.22
N ASN A 5 -2.78 -12.86 -7.22
CA ASN A 5 -1.85 -12.26 -6.29
C ASN A 5 -0.52 -13.01 -6.36
N PHE A 6 0.55 -12.27 -6.51
CA PHE A 6 1.92 -12.76 -6.46
C PHE A 6 2.66 -12.02 -5.37
N TYR A 7 3.36 -12.76 -4.53
CA TYR A 7 4.15 -12.11 -3.50
C TYR A 7 5.37 -12.96 -3.17
N GLY A 8 6.49 -12.30 -2.86
CA GLY A 8 7.73 -12.95 -2.46
C GLY A 8 8.46 -12.15 -1.39
N GLN A 9 9.14 -12.86 -0.50
CA GLN A 9 10.01 -12.29 0.52
C GLN A 9 11.42 -12.83 0.34
N ILE A 10 12.40 -11.95 0.40
CA ILE A 10 13.82 -12.26 0.27
C ILE A 10 14.55 -11.65 1.47
N GLN A 11 15.24 -12.48 2.24
CA GLN A 11 16.14 -12.02 3.27
C GLN A 11 17.54 -11.85 2.66
N LEU A 12 17.97 -10.60 2.46
CA LEU A 12 19.26 -10.29 1.83
C LEU A 12 20.43 -10.46 2.82
N THR A 13 20.20 -10.07 4.07
CA THR A 13 21.14 -10.26 5.19
C THR A 13 20.34 -10.55 6.45
N GLU A 14 21.02 -10.87 7.56
CA GLU A 14 20.35 -11.05 8.87
C GLU A 14 19.53 -9.83 9.31
N LYS A 15 19.85 -8.64 8.78
CA LYS A 15 19.21 -7.37 9.14
C LYS A 15 18.34 -6.76 8.06
N LEU A 16 18.50 -7.17 6.80
CA LEU A 16 17.85 -6.53 5.66
C LEU A 16 16.98 -7.53 4.92
N GLY A 17 15.69 -7.25 4.82
CA GLY A 17 14.71 -8.03 4.06
C GLY A 17 13.94 -7.17 3.06
N ILE A 18 13.51 -7.79 1.98
CA ILE A 18 12.68 -7.18 0.94
C ILE A 18 11.45 -8.05 0.75
N THR A 19 10.29 -7.40 0.67
CA THR A 19 9.04 -8.02 0.23
C THR A 19 8.57 -7.31 -1.04
N ALA A 20 8.29 -8.05 -2.08
CA ALA A 20 7.67 -7.55 -3.30
C ALA A 20 6.34 -8.27 -3.53
N GLY A 21 5.31 -7.53 -3.90
CA GLY A 21 4.00 -8.06 -4.22
C GLY A 21 3.42 -7.42 -5.48
N PHE A 22 2.53 -8.15 -6.14
CA PHE A 22 1.83 -7.68 -7.31
C PHE A 22 0.44 -8.30 -7.36
N ASP A 23 -0.58 -7.44 -7.29
CA ASP A 23 -1.97 -7.81 -7.49
C ASP A 23 -2.40 -7.40 -8.89
N ILE A 24 -3.15 -8.27 -9.56
CA ILE A 24 -3.79 -7.96 -10.83
C ILE A 24 -5.18 -8.59 -10.89
N GLY A 25 -6.14 -7.81 -11.33
CA GLY A 25 -7.49 -8.29 -11.55
C GLY A 25 -8.09 -7.77 -12.86
N MET A 26 -9.00 -8.55 -13.42
CA MET A 26 -9.72 -8.23 -14.65
C MET A 26 -11.20 -8.51 -14.46
N GLN A 27 -12.03 -7.63 -15.02
CA GLN A 27 -13.48 -7.78 -15.04
C GLN A 27 -14.01 -7.45 -16.43
N GLN A 28 -14.87 -8.29 -16.97
CA GLN A 28 -15.60 -7.97 -18.19
C GLN A 28 -16.36 -6.65 -18.06
N VAL A 29 -16.32 -5.84 -19.10
CA VAL A 29 -17.05 -4.56 -19.17
C VAL A 29 -18.54 -4.79 -19.08
N THR A 30 -19.05 -5.70 -19.92
CA THR A 30 -20.44 -6.17 -19.92
C THR A 30 -20.48 -7.67 -20.11
N LYS A 31 -21.60 -8.30 -19.75
CA LYS A 31 -21.80 -9.73 -19.96
C LYS A 31 -21.69 -10.06 -21.46
N ASP A 32 -20.98 -11.14 -21.78
CA ASP A 32 -20.80 -11.67 -23.14
C ASP A 32 -19.95 -10.81 -24.11
N THR A 33 -19.15 -9.85 -23.58
CA THR A 33 -18.13 -9.14 -24.35
C THR A 33 -16.75 -9.73 -24.16
N SER A 34 -15.85 -9.54 -25.13
CA SER A 34 -14.41 -9.87 -25.00
C SER A 34 -13.59 -8.75 -24.37
N GLU A 35 -14.22 -7.62 -24.00
CA GLU A 35 -13.55 -6.47 -23.40
C GLU A 35 -13.44 -6.62 -21.88
N TYR A 36 -12.25 -6.33 -21.34
CA TYR A 36 -11.95 -6.41 -19.92
C TYR A 36 -11.37 -5.10 -19.41
N ASN A 37 -11.89 -4.63 -18.28
CA ASN A 37 -11.25 -3.62 -17.46
C ASN A 37 -10.25 -4.28 -16.50
N THR A 38 -9.05 -3.74 -16.44
CA THR A 38 -7.95 -4.28 -15.62
C THR A 38 -7.57 -3.28 -14.53
N TRP A 39 -7.30 -3.79 -13.34
CA TRP A 39 -6.68 -3.06 -12.25
C TRP A 39 -5.45 -3.83 -11.74
N TYR A 40 -4.49 -3.13 -11.17
CA TYR A 40 -3.28 -3.74 -10.62
C TYR A 40 -2.65 -2.90 -9.51
N SER A 41 -1.88 -3.58 -8.65
CA SER A 41 -1.22 -2.95 -7.50
C SER A 41 0.13 -3.62 -7.19
N PRO A 42 1.25 -3.09 -7.72
CA PRO A 42 2.58 -3.45 -7.26
C PRO A 42 2.87 -2.85 -5.88
N VAL A 43 3.59 -3.57 -5.04
CA VAL A 43 4.10 -3.11 -3.75
C VAL A 43 5.53 -3.58 -3.52
N LEU A 44 6.35 -2.72 -2.96
CA LEU A 44 7.70 -3.02 -2.51
C LEU A 44 7.86 -2.55 -1.07
N ILE A 45 8.37 -3.43 -0.22
CA ILE A 45 8.68 -3.12 1.18
C ILE A 45 10.13 -3.50 1.44
N VAL A 46 10.89 -2.58 2.00
CA VAL A 46 12.24 -2.82 2.48
C VAL A 46 12.23 -2.70 3.99
N GLN A 47 12.67 -3.75 4.68
CA GLN A 47 12.74 -3.80 6.14
C GLN A 47 14.19 -3.90 6.59
N TYR A 48 14.59 -3.06 7.54
CA TYR A 48 15.88 -3.07 8.18
C TYR A 48 15.75 -3.24 9.70
N LYS A 49 16.51 -4.19 10.26
CA LYS A 49 16.53 -4.54 11.68
C LYS A 49 17.92 -4.27 12.24
N PRO A 50 18.26 -3.03 12.63
CA PRO A 50 19.58 -2.73 13.18
C PRO A 50 19.88 -3.49 14.46
N THR A 51 18.86 -3.72 15.30
CA THR A 51 18.94 -4.50 16.55
C THR A 51 17.73 -5.43 16.69
N SER A 52 17.73 -6.30 17.69
CA SER A 52 16.55 -7.14 18.01
C SER A 52 15.33 -6.32 18.46
N LYS A 53 15.57 -5.09 18.95
CA LYS A 53 14.51 -4.22 19.49
C LYS A 53 14.03 -3.13 18.52
N ILE A 54 14.70 -2.93 17.40
CA ILE A 54 14.40 -1.85 16.46
C ILE A 54 14.16 -2.44 15.08
N ARG A 55 13.06 -2.04 14.44
CA ARG A 55 12.76 -2.32 13.04
C ARG A 55 12.36 -1.03 12.35
N ILE A 56 12.84 -0.85 11.14
CA ILE A 56 12.47 0.27 10.27
C ILE A 56 12.01 -0.37 8.96
N ALA A 57 10.87 0.08 8.44
CA ALA A 57 10.45 -0.36 7.12
C ALA A 57 10.01 0.83 6.28
N ALA A 58 10.38 0.79 5.00
CA ALA A 58 9.89 1.70 3.99
C ALA A 58 9.05 0.91 2.99
N ARG A 59 7.91 1.47 2.57
CA ARG A 59 6.97 0.88 1.63
C ARG A 59 6.68 1.87 0.50
N GLY A 60 6.70 1.38 -0.73
CA GLY A 60 6.15 2.04 -1.90
C GLY A 60 5.12 1.14 -2.56
N GLU A 61 4.00 1.69 -2.97
CA GLU A 61 2.93 0.98 -3.67
C GLU A 61 2.31 1.88 -4.74
N TYR A 62 1.82 1.27 -5.79
CA TYR A 62 1.04 1.97 -6.79
C TYR A 62 -0.24 1.20 -7.06
N TYR A 63 -1.37 1.87 -7.03
CA TYR A 63 -2.66 1.27 -7.38
C TYR A 63 -3.21 1.93 -8.63
N SER A 64 -3.54 1.15 -9.63
CA SER A 64 -4.14 1.60 -10.87
C SER A 64 -5.47 0.90 -11.12
N ASP A 65 -6.55 1.64 -11.02
CA ASP A 65 -7.92 1.25 -11.39
C ASP A 65 -8.57 2.37 -12.18
N LYS A 66 -8.11 2.51 -13.41
CA LYS A 66 -8.55 3.60 -14.29
C LYS A 66 -10.05 3.56 -14.58
N ASN A 67 -10.63 2.38 -14.61
CA ASN A 67 -12.02 2.17 -15.00
C ASN A 67 -12.97 1.97 -13.80
N GLY A 68 -12.48 2.14 -12.57
CA GLY A 68 -13.32 2.05 -11.37
C GLY A 68 -13.90 0.67 -11.12
N VAL A 69 -13.13 -0.40 -11.43
CA VAL A 69 -13.57 -1.80 -11.25
C VAL A 69 -13.76 -2.13 -9.77
N ILE A 70 -12.86 -1.63 -8.94
CA ILE A 70 -12.85 -1.82 -7.49
C ILE A 70 -13.14 -0.49 -6.78
N ILE A 71 -12.46 0.60 -7.20
CA ILE A 71 -12.55 1.91 -6.56
C ILE A 71 -13.04 2.94 -7.58
N ALA A 72 -14.33 3.21 -7.58
CA ALA A 72 -14.93 4.24 -8.41
C ALA A 72 -14.69 5.63 -7.80
N THR A 73 -14.02 6.51 -8.54
CA THR A 73 -13.74 7.89 -8.13
C THR A 73 -14.58 8.91 -8.89
N ASN A 74 -15.20 8.52 -10.00
CA ASN A 74 -15.92 9.39 -10.93
C ASN A 74 -15.04 10.53 -11.49
N THR A 75 -13.73 10.29 -11.62
CA THR A 75 -12.76 11.24 -12.18
C THR A 75 -12.19 10.72 -13.49
N ALA A 76 -11.59 11.60 -14.29
CA ALA A 76 -11.14 11.30 -15.66
C ALA A 76 -10.08 10.18 -15.73
N ASN A 77 -9.23 10.07 -14.70
CA ASN A 77 -8.18 9.06 -14.65
C ASN A 77 -8.51 7.87 -13.73
N GLY A 78 -9.72 7.85 -13.11
CA GLY A 78 -10.08 6.82 -12.15
C GLY A 78 -9.20 6.85 -10.90
N PHE A 79 -9.06 5.71 -10.22
CA PHE A 79 -8.17 5.60 -9.07
C PHE A 79 -6.76 5.22 -9.51
N GLN A 80 -5.88 6.19 -9.63
CA GLN A 80 -4.46 6.02 -9.93
C GLN A 80 -3.65 6.72 -8.85
N THR A 81 -3.18 5.96 -7.86
CA THR A 81 -2.60 6.52 -6.63
C THR A 81 -1.29 5.83 -6.30
N PHE A 82 -0.28 6.63 -6.03
CA PHE A 82 0.98 6.20 -5.44
C PHE A 82 0.91 6.36 -3.93
N GLY A 83 1.21 5.29 -3.19
CA GLY A 83 1.30 5.28 -1.74
C GLY A 83 2.74 5.05 -1.29
N TYR A 84 3.14 5.72 -0.23
CA TYR A 84 4.44 5.52 0.40
C TYR A 84 4.31 5.62 1.91
N SER A 85 5.09 4.85 2.64
CA SER A 85 5.19 4.99 4.09
C SER A 85 6.57 4.64 4.61
N ILE A 86 6.87 5.16 5.79
CA ILE A 86 7.99 4.75 6.60
C ILE A 86 7.49 4.51 8.01
N ASN A 87 7.87 3.38 8.61
CA ASN A 87 7.56 3.10 10.00
C ASN A 87 8.82 2.78 10.80
N PHE A 88 8.74 3.15 12.07
CA PHE A 88 9.71 2.81 13.10
C PHE A 88 9.00 2.00 14.18
N ASP A 89 9.53 0.79 14.45
CA ASP A 89 9.02 -0.10 15.48
C ASP A 89 10.06 -0.22 16.59
N TYR A 90 9.59 -0.07 17.83
CA TYR A 90 10.36 -0.36 19.03
C TYR A 90 9.74 -1.52 19.80
N LEU A 91 10.53 -2.56 20.03
CA LEU A 91 10.15 -3.79 20.72
C LEU A 91 10.92 -3.88 22.05
N PRO A 92 10.42 -3.28 23.13
CA PRO A 92 11.08 -3.39 24.44
C PRO A 92 11.16 -4.83 24.94
N THR A 93 10.17 -5.65 24.61
CA THR A 93 10.09 -7.10 24.88
C THR A 93 9.55 -7.83 23.65
N ASP A 94 9.57 -9.17 23.66
CA ASP A 94 9.01 -10.00 22.60
C ASP A 94 7.47 -9.92 22.53
N HIS A 95 6.84 -9.38 23.56
CA HIS A 95 5.38 -9.28 23.70
C HIS A 95 4.83 -7.87 23.46
N VAL A 96 5.70 -6.85 23.35
CA VAL A 96 5.26 -5.45 23.24
C VAL A 96 5.97 -4.78 22.08
N MET A 97 5.19 -4.12 21.22
CA MET A 97 5.68 -3.34 20.09
C MET A 97 5.01 -1.97 20.05
N PHE A 98 5.80 -0.92 20.01
CA PHE A 98 5.37 0.43 19.69
C PHE A 98 5.72 0.74 18.25
N ARG A 99 4.77 1.27 17.48
CA ARG A 99 4.98 1.70 16.10
C ARG A 99 4.58 3.16 15.93
N ILE A 100 5.40 3.88 15.16
CA ILE A 100 5.06 5.18 14.57
C ILE A 100 5.21 5.01 13.06
N GLU A 101 4.20 5.42 12.30
CA GLU A 101 4.20 5.36 10.82
C GLU A 101 3.76 6.70 10.24
N GLY A 102 4.61 7.26 9.37
CA GLY A 102 4.24 8.33 8.46
C GLY A 102 3.84 7.74 7.10
N ARG A 103 2.67 8.11 6.58
CA ARG A 103 2.16 7.62 5.30
C ARG A 103 1.68 8.77 4.43
N GLY A 104 1.98 8.68 3.14
CA GLY A 104 1.50 9.60 2.13
C GLY A 104 0.84 8.87 0.97
N LEU A 105 -0.17 9.51 0.40
CA LEU A 105 -0.87 9.09 -0.81
C LEU A 105 -0.82 10.25 -1.80
N SER A 106 -0.52 9.95 -3.05
CA SER A 106 -0.52 10.92 -4.15
C SER A 106 -1.27 10.35 -5.34
N SER A 107 -2.39 10.97 -5.69
CA SER A 107 -3.25 10.53 -6.80
C SER A 107 -3.09 11.43 -8.02
N LYS A 108 -3.35 10.87 -9.18
CA LYS A 108 -3.37 11.59 -10.45
C LYS A 108 -4.47 12.65 -10.48
N ASP A 109 -5.62 12.34 -9.89
CA ASP A 109 -6.77 13.24 -9.76
C ASP A 109 -7.00 13.67 -8.31
N GLN A 110 -7.80 14.72 -8.11
CA GLN A 110 -8.15 15.26 -6.80
C GLN A 110 -9.25 14.40 -6.16
N ILE A 111 -8.86 13.29 -5.55
CA ILE A 111 -9.79 12.30 -4.95
C ILE A 111 -9.83 12.36 -3.42
N PHE A 112 -8.94 13.09 -2.79
CA PHE A 112 -8.90 13.24 -1.33
C PHE A 112 -9.61 14.52 -0.91
N LEU A 113 -10.39 14.45 0.17
CA LEU A 113 -11.04 15.62 0.76
C LEU A 113 -10.27 16.03 2.02
N LEU A 114 -9.66 17.21 2.00
CA LEU A 114 -8.95 17.84 3.12
C LEU A 114 -9.51 19.24 3.35
N ASP A 115 -10.00 19.52 4.57
CA ASP A 115 -10.60 20.80 4.94
C ASP A 115 -11.68 21.28 3.94
N ASN A 116 -12.55 20.36 3.53
CA ASN A 116 -13.60 20.57 2.52
C ASN A 116 -13.08 20.99 1.12
N LYS A 117 -11.81 20.75 0.83
CA LYS A 117 -11.20 20.98 -0.48
C LYS A 117 -10.71 19.68 -1.09
N SER A 118 -10.94 19.50 -2.38
CA SER A 118 -10.43 18.35 -3.11
C SER A 118 -8.92 18.50 -3.34
N ASN A 119 -8.16 17.45 -3.03
CA ASN A 119 -6.70 17.41 -3.11
C ASN A 119 -6.21 16.14 -3.84
N LYS A 120 -5.03 16.24 -4.44
CA LYS A 120 -4.32 15.09 -5.03
C LYS A 120 -3.51 14.29 -4.03
N ALA A 121 -3.19 14.87 -2.89
CA ALA A 121 -2.35 14.24 -1.87
C ALA A 121 -3.07 14.17 -0.53
N ASN A 122 -2.75 13.12 0.23
CA ASN A 122 -3.17 12.97 1.62
C ASN A 122 -2.01 12.38 2.42
N ASN A 123 -1.61 13.06 3.50
CA ASN A 123 -0.54 12.61 4.40
C ASN A 123 -1.07 12.49 5.81
N PHE A 124 -0.66 11.45 6.50
CA PHE A 124 -1.07 11.22 7.89
C PHE A 124 0.04 10.52 8.69
N LEU A 125 -0.03 10.70 10.00
CA LEU A 125 0.82 10.07 10.99
C LEU A 125 -0.04 9.18 11.86
N THR A 126 0.41 7.96 12.09
CA THR A 126 -0.26 7.01 12.98
C THR A 126 0.71 6.48 14.02
N SER A 127 0.18 6.12 15.18
CA SER A 127 0.91 5.36 16.19
C SER A 127 0.07 4.16 16.63
N SER A 128 0.72 3.07 16.97
CA SER A 128 0.06 1.87 17.46
C SER A 128 0.88 1.17 18.54
N LEU A 129 0.17 0.47 19.41
CA LEU A 129 0.71 -0.42 20.43
C LEU A 129 0.19 -1.83 20.16
N GLY A 130 1.10 -2.77 19.95
CA GLY A 130 0.81 -4.20 19.84
C GLY A 130 1.23 -4.92 21.11
N ILE A 131 0.36 -5.78 21.65
CA ILE A 131 0.64 -6.63 22.81
C ILE A 131 0.24 -8.06 22.44
N THR A 132 1.14 -9.02 22.70
CA THR A 132 0.92 -10.44 22.50
C THR A 132 0.95 -11.15 23.86
N PHE A 133 -0.02 -12.01 24.15
CA PHE A 133 -0.16 -12.77 25.39
C PHE A 133 0.30 -14.22 25.19
#